data_8f6721d2f7bb62d8a08606c67f068fd4
#
_entry.id   8f6721d2f7bb62d8a08606c67f068fd4
#
_cell.length_a   1.000
_cell.length_b   1.000
_cell.length_c   1.000
_cell.angle_alpha   90.00
_cell.angle_beta   90.00
_cell.angle_gamma   90.00
#
_symmetry.space_group_name_H-M   'P 1'
#
loop_
_entity.id
_entity.type
_entity.pdbx_description
1 polymer ?
#
loop_
_entity_poly.entity_id
_entity_poly.type
_entity_poly.pdbx_seq_one_letter_code
_entity_poly.pdbx_strand_id
1 'polypeptide(L)'
;MGWVQDPHIQELLLKQTDNARAAAREKAKMDQLELDAVTPLYEGCRPEDTRLKVTLMALEMKVKHKMTDACFDENMSFWHERLPKGNKCPTSLEEAKKIVCPLDLPHVKYHVCMNNCIIYRDEHAESTICPVCGVTRYKKRKKAPRKVVWYFPITPRLQRYFADPKVAKLLRWHADMEE
;
A
#
# COMPACT_ATOMS: atom_id res chain seq x y z
N MET A 1 30.66 -23.10 21.48
CA MET A 1 29.52 -22.14 21.61
C MET A 1 29.91 -20.73 21.15
N GLY A 2 30.35 -20.55 19.91
CA GLY A 2 30.89 -19.26 19.41
C GLY A 2 30.21 -18.67 18.18
N TRP A 3 29.23 -19.35 17.57
CA TRP A 3 28.63 -18.96 16.29
C TRP A 3 27.60 -17.82 16.40
N VAL A 4 27.06 -17.55 17.60
CA VAL A 4 26.02 -16.53 17.83
C VAL A 4 26.60 -15.12 17.95
N GLN A 5 27.93 -14.99 18.09
CA GLN A 5 28.62 -13.70 18.23
C GLN A 5 29.21 -13.17 16.90
N ASP A 6 29.06 -13.91 15.79
CA ASP A 6 29.47 -13.44 14.48
C ASP A 6 28.53 -12.30 14.01
N PRO A 7 29.08 -11.09 13.74
CA PRO A 7 28.27 -9.94 13.31
C PRO A 7 27.42 -10.22 12.06
N HIS A 8 27.91 -11.05 11.15
CA HIS A 8 27.19 -11.42 9.93
C HIS A 8 25.98 -12.33 10.23
N ILE A 9 26.15 -13.27 11.16
CA ILE A 9 25.05 -14.15 11.62
C ILE A 9 24.00 -13.33 12.38
N GLN A 10 24.44 -12.38 13.21
CA GLN A 10 23.51 -11.48 13.91
C GLN A 10 22.72 -10.61 12.92
N GLU A 11 23.34 -10.09 11.88
CA GLU A 11 22.66 -9.31 10.84
C GLU A 11 21.62 -10.18 10.07
N LEU A 12 21.96 -11.42 9.74
CA LEU A 12 21.03 -12.36 9.09
C LEU A 12 19.84 -12.69 9.99
N LEU A 13 20.06 -12.92 11.28
CA LEU A 13 18.98 -13.17 12.25
C LEU A 13 18.08 -11.95 12.42
N LEU A 14 18.64 -10.74 12.48
CA LEU A 14 17.85 -9.50 12.51
C LEU A 14 16.99 -9.34 11.25
N LYS A 15 17.56 -9.57 10.08
CA LYS A 15 16.78 -9.55 8.81
C LYS A 15 15.66 -10.58 8.79
N GLN A 16 15.88 -11.78 9.34
CA GLN A 16 14.84 -12.80 9.44
C GLN A 16 13.71 -12.38 10.40
N THR A 17 14.04 -11.80 11.55
CA THR A 17 13.03 -11.31 12.50
C THR A 17 12.23 -10.14 11.94
N ASP A 18 12.86 -9.23 11.21
CA ASP A 18 12.18 -8.11 10.57
C ASP A 18 11.24 -8.58 9.43
N ASN A 19 11.68 -9.57 8.65
CA ASN A 19 10.83 -10.20 7.63
C ASN A 19 9.63 -10.93 8.25
N ALA A 20 9.82 -11.65 9.35
CA ALA A 20 8.74 -12.32 10.07
C ALA A 20 7.73 -11.32 10.65
N ARG A 21 8.22 -10.21 11.23
CA ARG A 21 7.35 -9.12 11.72
C ARG A 21 6.59 -8.43 10.58
N ALA A 22 7.24 -8.21 9.44
CA ALA A 22 6.59 -7.63 8.25
C ALA A 22 5.48 -8.57 7.73
N ALA A 23 5.75 -9.88 7.62
CA ALA A 23 4.77 -10.88 7.21
C ALA A 23 3.57 -10.95 8.19
N ALA A 24 3.82 -10.92 9.49
CA ALA A 24 2.77 -10.90 10.50
C ALA A 24 1.88 -9.64 10.40
N ARG A 25 2.48 -8.48 10.17
CA ARG A 25 1.73 -7.21 9.93
C ARG A 25 0.89 -7.28 8.67
N GLU A 26 1.43 -7.84 7.60
CA GLU A 26 0.70 -7.98 6.33
C GLU A 26 -0.47 -8.96 6.49
N LYS A 27 -0.26 -10.08 7.18
CA LYS A 27 -1.33 -11.01 7.50
C LYS A 27 -2.43 -10.33 8.34
N ALA A 28 -2.09 -9.61 9.40
CA ALA A 28 -3.06 -8.91 10.22
C ALA A 28 -3.90 -7.88 9.43
N LYS A 29 -3.29 -7.23 8.44
CA LYS A 29 -4.02 -6.32 7.53
C LYS A 29 -5.00 -7.09 6.64
N MET A 30 -4.61 -8.26 6.13
CA MET A 30 -5.50 -9.08 5.31
C MET A 30 -6.66 -9.64 6.15
N ASP A 31 -6.39 -10.15 7.35
CA ASP A 31 -7.41 -10.62 8.28
C ASP A 31 -8.42 -9.49 8.61
N GLN A 32 -7.94 -8.25 8.79
CA GLN A 32 -8.81 -7.10 9.00
C GLN A 32 -9.64 -6.76 7.77
N LEU A 33 -9.07 -6.85 6.57
CA LEU A 33 -9.79 -6.62 5.32
C LEU A 33 -10.91 -7.64 5.12
N GLU A 34 -10.64 -8.92 5.41
CA GLU A 34 -11.64 -9.99 5.36
C GLU A 34 -12.77 -9.73 6.37
N LEU A 35 -12.43 -9.27 7.57
CA LEU A 35 -13.41 -8.87 8.58
C LEU A 35 -14.25 -7.68 8.08
N ASP A 36 -13.64 -6.64 7.53
CA ASP A 36 -14.34 -5.47 6.99
C ASP A 36 -15.22 -5.81 5.77
N ALA A 37 -14.87 -6.88 5.02
CA ALA A 37 -15.65 -7.36 3.89
C ALA A 37 -16.96 -8.05 4.29
N VAL A 38 -17.02 -8.62 5.50
CA VAL A 38 -18.23 -9.28 6.02
C VAL A 38 -18.95 -8.46 7.10
N THR A 39 -18.29 -7.42 7.63
CA THR A 39 -18.87 -6.57 8.67
C THR A 39 -19.95 -5.65 8.08
N PRO A 40 -21.20 -5.72 8.55
CA PRO A 40 -22.26 -4.83 8.08
C PRO A 40 -21.93 -3.37 8.45
N LEU A 41 -22.37 -2.43 7.63
CA LEU A 41 -22.16 -1.00 7.86
C LEU A 41 -22.84 -0.54 9.15
N TYR A 42 -24.05 -1.02 9.41
CA TYR A 42 -24.80 -0.86 10.64
C TYR A 42 -25.80 -2.01 10.82
N GLU A 43 -26.34 -2.19 12.00
CA GLU A 43 -27.31 -3.25 12.30
C GLU A 43 -28.61 -3.03 11.53
N GLY A 44 -29.04 -4.05 10.74
CA GLY A 44 -30.24 -3.98 9.91
C GLY A 44 -30.03 -3.36 8.53
N CYS A 45 -28.81 -3.03 8.11
CA CYS A 45 -28.52 -2.64 6.72
C CYS A 45 -28.66 -3.84 5.77
N ARG A 46 -28.66 -3.56 4.45
CA ARG A 46 -28.70 -4.62 3.44
C ARG A 46 -27.46 -5.52 3.58
N PRO A 47 -27.56 -6.82 3.36
CA PRO A 47 -26.43 -7.76 3.48
C PRO A 47 -25.20 -7.38 2.65
N GLU A 48 -25.43 -6.73 1.51
CA GLU A 48 -24.37 -6.25 0.64
C GLU A 48 -23.67 -4.97 1.11
N ASP A 49 -24.27 -4.21 2.03
CA ASP A 49 -23.72 -2.94 2.53
C ASP A 49 -22.73 -3.20 3.67
N THR A 50 -21.59 -3.76 3.31
CA THR A 50 -20.49 -3.99 4.24
C THR A 50 -19.59 -2.75 4.38
N ARG A 51 -18.85 -2.68 5.50
CA ARG A 51 -17.92 -1.59 5.76
C ARG A 51 -16.94 -1.39 4.61
N LEU A 52 -16.34 -2.47 4.11
CA LEU A 52 -15.39 -2.41 2.99
C LEU A 52 -16.07 -1.94 1.71
N LYS A 53 -17.22 -2.53 1.33
CA LYS A 53 -17.89 -2.21 0.08
C LYS A 53 -18.33 -0.75 0.02
N VAL A 54 -18.95 -0.25 1.07
CA VAL A 54 -19.39 1.15 1.13
C VAL A 54 -18.20 2.12 1.10
N THR A 55 -17.12 1.78 1.78
CA THR A 55 -15.87 2.58 1.72
C THR A 55 -15.28 2.62 0.32
N LEU A 56 -15.23 1.49 -0.39
CA LEU A 56 -14.74 1.44 -1.77
C LEU A 56 -15.62 2.27 -2.71
N MET A 57 -16.96 2.16 -2.59
CA MET A 57 -17.89 2.97 -3.39
C MET A 57 -17.73 4.47 -3.13
N ALA A 58 -17.51 4.88 -1.88
CA ALA A 58 -17.25 6.28 -1.53
C ALA A 58 -15.93 6.79 -2.16
N LEU A 59 -14.87 5.99 -2.12
CA LEU A 59 -13.59 6.33 -2.75
C LEU A 59 -13.70 6.36 -4.28
N GLU A 60 -14.46 5.45 -4.88
CA GLU A 60 -14.76 5.47 -6.31
C GLU A 60 -15.49 6.76 -6.72
N MET A 61 -16.50 7.17 -5.97
CA MET A 61 -17.19 8.45 -6.17
C MET A 61 -16.22 9.63 -6.09
N LYS A 62 -15.33 9.64 -5.07
CA LYS A 62 -14.31 10.69 -4.94
C LYS A 62 -13.46 10.81 -6.20
N VAL A 63 -12.96 9.69 -6.72
CA VAL A 63 -12.11 9.67 -7.92
C VAL A 63 -12.89 10.08 -9.16
N LYS A 64 -14.06 9.49 -9.38
CA LYS A 64 -14.92 9.74 -10.54
C LYS A 64 -15.33 11.22 -10.66
N HIS A 65 -15.68 11.83 -9.54
CA HIS A 65 -16.16 13.22 -9.51
C HIS A 65 -15.06 14.23 -9.11
N LYS A 66 -13.78 13.78 -9.00
CA LYS A 66 -12.64 14.64 -8.65
C LYS A 66 -12.88 15.45 -7.37
N MET A 67 -13.54 14.86 -6.38
CA MET A 67 -13.82 15.52 -5.11
C MET A 67 -12.51 15.88 -4.41
N THR A 68 -12.44 17.08 -3.83
CA THR A 68 -11.34 17.47 -2.94
C THR A 68 -11.35 16.62 -1.67
N ASP A 69 -10.23 16.57 -0.96
CA ASP A 69 -10.14 15.82 0.30
C ASP A 69 -11.12 16.40 1.34
N ALA A 70 -11.21 17.71 1.45
CA ALA A 70 -12.15 18.39 2.35
C ALA A 70 -13.62 18.06 2.02
N CYS A 71 -14.01 18.11 0.74
CA CYS A 71 -15.36 17.76 0.32
C CYS A 71 -15.70 16.29 0.64
N PHE A 72 -14.73 15.39 0.49
CA PHE A 72 -14.93 13.98 0.85
C PHE A 72 -15.11 13.81 2.35
N ASP A 73 -14.29 14.48 3.17
CA ASP A 73 -14.35 14.40 4.63
C ASP A 73 -15.69 14.93 5.15
N GLU A 74 -16.16 16.09 4.64
CA GLU A 74 -17.47 16.64 4.98
C GLU A 74 -18.61 15.69 4.62
N ASN A 75 -18.56 15.06 3.44
CA ASN A 75 -19.55 14.07 3.03
C ASN A 75 -19.56 12.84 3.95
N MET A 76 -18.39 12.30 4.27
CA MET A 76 -18.29 11.11 5.12
C MET A 76 -18.78 11.41 6.54
N SER A 77 -18.40 12.55 7.10
CA SER A 77 -18.89 13.00 8.41
C SER A 77 -20.41 13.19 8.43
N PHE A 78 -20.96 13.81 7.38
CA PHE A 78 -22.40 13.97 7.23
C PHE A 78 -23.14 12.62 7.23
N TRP A 79 -22.68 11.64 6.46
CA TRP A 79 -23.31 10.32 6.42
C TRP A 79 -23.14 9.57 7.72
N HIS A 80 -21.95 9.63 8.34
CA HIS A 80 -21.70 9.00 9.64
C HIS A 80 -22.70 9.48 10.72
N GLU A 81 -22.99 10.77 10.76
CA GLU A 81 -23.94 11.37 11.72
C GLU A 81 -25.40 11.01 11.43
N ARG A 82 -25.76 10.77 10.17
CA ARG A 82 -27.14 10.47 9.76
C ARG A 82 -27.49 9.00 9.80
N LEU A 83 -26.50 8.14 9.69
CA LEU A 83 -26.69 6.70 9.85
C LEU A 83 -26.98 6.33 11.31
N PRO A 84 -27.61 5.17 11.56
CA PRO A 84 -27.90 4.69 12.90
C PRO A 84 -26.65 4.69 13.80
N LYS A 85 -26.84 4.92 15.10
CA LYS A 85 -25.76 4.92 16.08
C LYS A 85 -25.02 3.57 16.08
N GLY A 86 -23.70 3.62 16.14
CA GLY A 86 -22.87 2.41 16.06
C GLY A 86 -22.53 1.98 14.63
N ASN A 87 -22.91 2.80 13.63
CA ASN A 87 -22.49 2.55 12.25
C ASN A 87 -20.95 2.61 12.14
N LYS A 88 -20.43 1.96 11.09
CA LYS A 88 -19.00 1.82 10.80
C LYS A 88 -18.57 2.59 9.53
N CYS A 89 -19.35 3.61 9.15
CA CYS A 89 -19.00 4.50 8.06
C CYS A 89 -17.75 5.29 8.42
N PRO A 90 -16.72 5.34 7.56
CA PRO A 90 -15.54 6.18 7.82
C PRO A 90 -15.93 7.66 7.86
N THR A 91 -15.30 8.43 8.74
CA THR A 91 -15.56 9.87 8.90
C THR A 91 -14.63 10.75 8.08
N SER A 92 -13.56 10.17 7.52
CA SER A 92 -12.56 10.91 6.77
C SER A 92 -11.90 10.05 5.68
N LEU A 93 -11.22 10.72 4.75
CA LEU A 93 -10.41 10.08 3.73
C LEU A 93 -9.25 9.27 4.32
N GLU A 94 -8.68 9.74 5.42
CA GLU A 94 -7.60 9.03 6.11
C GLU A 94 -8.11 7.69 6.68
N GLU A 95 -9.28 7.70 7.30
CA GLU A 95 -9.92 6.49 7.81
C GLU A 95 -10.33 5.55 6.67
N ALA A 96 -10.94 6.07 5.61
CA ALA A 96 -11.29 5.31 4.43
C ALA A 96 -10.06 4.63 3.79
N LYS A 97 -8.95 5.36 3.68
CA LYS A 97 -7.68 4.79 3.20
C LYS A 97 -7.13 3.69 4.10
N LYS A 98 -7.26 3.79 5.41
CA LYS A 98 -6.84 2.74 6.36
C LYS A 98 -7.63 1.44 6.17
N ILE A 99 -8.94 1.53 5.91
CA ILE A 99 -9.79 0.37 5.64
C ILE A 99 -9.35 -0.38 4.38
N VAL A 100 -9.00 0.35 3.32
CA VAL A 100 -8.59 -0.26 2.04
C VAL A 100 -7.07 -0.45 1.91
N CYS A 101 -6.27 0.03 2.87
CA CYS A 101 -4.80 -0.06 2.85
C CYS A 101 -4.25 -1.47 2.58
N PRO A 102 -4.87 -2.57 3.06
CA PRO A 102 -4.42 -3.92 2.71
C PRO A 102 -4.46 -4.23 1.21
N LEU A 103 -5.29 -3.51 0.43
CA LEU A 103 -5.35 -3.64 -1.03
C LEU A 103 -4.23 -2.86 -1.73
N ASP A 104 -3.61 -1.90 -1.04
CA ASP A 104 -2.50 -1.13 -1.60
C ASP A 104 -1.27 -2.04 -1.77
N LEU A 105 -0.62 -1.90 -2.91
CA LEU A 105 0.59 -2.64 -3.20
C LEU A 105 1.80 -1.82 -2.76
N PRO A 106 2.77 -2.43 -2.06
CA PRO A 106 3.96 -1.73 -1.64
C PRO A 106 4.66 -1.11 -2.85
N HIS A 107 5.05 0.14 -2.70
CA HIS A 107 5.77 0.89 -3.70
C HIS A 107 6.90 1.70 -3.07
N VAL A 108 7.95 1.94 -3.83
CA VAL A 108 9.09 2.75 -3.42
C VAL A 108 9.17 3.98 -4.32
N LYS A 109 9.38 5.15 -3.71
CA LYS A 109 9.59 6.40 -4.44
C LYS A 109 11.09 6.62 -4.60
N TYR A 110 11.54 6.67 -5.84
CA TYR A 110 12.90 7.09 -6.16
C TYR A 110 12.89 8.50 -6.74
N HIS A 111 13.85 9.33 -6.31
CA HIS A 111 14.10 10.60 -6.96
C HIS A 111 14.83 10.34 -8.28
N VAL A 112 14.48 11.09 -9.31
CA VAL A 112 15.07 10.96 -10.67
C VAL A 112 15.52 12.32 -11.15
N CYS A 113 16.58 12.36 -11.90
CA CYS A 113 17.02 13.59 -12.58
C CYS A 113 15.93 14.11 -13.50
N MET A 114 15.75 15.44 -13.56
CA MET A 114 14.75 16.05 -14.46
C MET A 114 14.95 15.62 -15.92
N ASN A 115 16.21 15.45 -16.34
CA ASN A 115 16.58 15.05 -17.69
C ASN A 115 16.70 13.51 -17.84
N ASN A 116 16.23 12.73 -16.87
CA ASN A 116 16.27 11.25 -16.85
C ASN A 116 17.68 10.63 -16.90
N CYS A 117 18.73 11.38 -16.55
CA CYS A 117 20.09 10.88 -16.61
C CYS A 117 20.36 9.75 -15.60
N ILE A 118 19.86 9.92 -14.36
CA ILE A 118 20.11 8.99 -13.26
C ILE A 118 18.87 8.84 -12.36
N ILE A 119 18.81 7.73 -11.63
CA ILE A 119 17.98 7.54 -10.43
C ILE A 119 18.88 7.79 -9.23
N TYR A 120 18.44 8.60 -8.26
CA TYR A 120 19.17 8.89 -7.03
C TYR A 120 19.02 7.73 -6.04
N ARG A 121 19.81 6.66 -6.25
CA ARG A 121 19.90 5.48 -5.38
C ARG A 121 21.33 4.98 -5.33
N ASP A 122 21.61 4.03 -4.48
CA ASP A 122 22.90 3.37 -4.31
C ASP A 122 24.03 4.42 -4.18
N GLU A 123 25.01 4.44 -5.06
CA GLU A 123 26.14 5.40 -5.06
C GLU A 123 25.70 6.88 -5.20
N HIS A 124 24.53 7.13 -5.77
CA HIS A 124 23.98 8.47 -5.95
C HIS A 124 22.92 8.86 -4.91
N ALA A 125 22.69 8.04 -3.88
CA ALA A 125 21.63 8.25 -2.89
C ALA A 125 21.70 9.62 -2.21
N GLU A 126 22.90 10.07 -1.86
CA GLU A 126 23.18 11.34 -1.16
C GLU A 126 23.42 12.53 -2.11
N SER A 127 23.49 12.29 -3.41
CA SER A 127 23.79 13.34 -4.38
C SER A 127 22.64 14.36 -4.47
N THR A 128 22.97 15.64 -4.38
CA THR A 128 22.00 16.76 -4.51
C THR A 128 21.97 17.34 -5.92
N ILE A 129 22.96 17.01 -6.73
CA ILE A 129 23.14 17.47 -8.12
C ILE A 129 23.38 16.25 -8.99
N CYS A 130 22.83 16.26 -10.19
CA CYS A 130 23.05 15.17 -11.15
C CYS A 130 24.50 15.21 -11.67
N PRO A 131 25.30 14.15 -11.52
CA PRO A 131 26.69 14.12 -11.98
C PRO A 131 26.81 14.18 -13.51
N VAL A 132 25.74 13.84 -14.24
CA VAL A 132 25.76 13.82 -15.71
C VAL A 132 25.42 15.20 -16.32
N CYS A 133 24.39 15.87 -15.81
CA CYS A 133 23.89 17.11 -16.43
C CYS A 133 23.90 18.33 -15.51
N GLY A 134 24.38 18.24 -14.28
CA GLY A 134 24.50 19.36 -13.35
C GLY A 134 23.19 19.91 -12.77
N VAL A 135 22.03 19.33 -13.15
CA VAL A 135 20.73 19.80 -12.66
C VAL A 135 20.51 19.36 -11.21
N THR A 136 19.99 20.30 -10.39
CA THR A 136 19.72 20.04 -8.98
C THR A 136 18.58 19.04 -8.78
N ARG A 137 18.71 18.14 -7.81
CA ARG A 137 17.71 17.14 -7.42
C ARG A 137 16.44 17.76 -6.86
N TYR A 138 16.56 18.87 -6.12
CA TYR A 138 15.47 19.50 -5.38
C TYR A 138 15.01 20.82 -6.00
N LYS A 139 13.75 21.21 -5.71
CA LYS A 139 13.18 22.51 -6.07
C LYS A 139 13.81 23.62 -5.21
N LYS A 140 14.03 24.81 -5.79
CA LYS A 140 14.75 25.94 -5.15
C LYS A 140 14.23 26.35 -3.77
N ARG A 141 12.92 26.26 -3.51
CA ARG A 141 12.29 26.77 -2.27
C ARG A 141 11.80 25.66 -1.32
N LYS A 142 11.91 24.39 -1.68
CA LYS A 142 11.43 23.27 -0.87
C LYS A 142 12.42 22.11 -1.03
N LYS A 143 12.67 21.34 0.04
CA LYS A 143 13.39 20.06 -0.03
C LYS A 143 12.59 18.97 -0.79
N ALA A 144 11.70 19.37 -1.69
CA ALA A 144 10.90 18.48 -2.51
C ALA A 144 11.67 18.10 -3.78
N PRO A 145 11.72 16.83 -4.16
CA PRO A 145 12.38 16.40 -5.38
C PRO A 145 11.70 17.03 -6.61
N ARG A 146 12.47 17.28 -7.66
CA ARG A 146 11.94 17.81 -8.92
C ARG A 146 11.16 16.76 -9.67
N LYS A 147 11.63 15.51 -9.64
CA LYS A 147 11.02 14.37 -10.33
C LYS A 147 11.11 13.13 -9.47
N VAL A 148 10.04 12.35 -9.47
CA VAL A 148 9.93 11.09 -8.74
C VAL A 148 9.43 10.01 -9.69
N VAL A 149 9.97 8.81 -9.53
CA VAL A 149 9.46 7.59 -10.14
C VAL A 149 8.96 6.66 -9.05
N TRP A 150 7.86 5.97 -9.31
CA TRP A 150 7.28 4.97 -8.43
C TRP A 150 7.73 3.59 -8.89
N TYR A 151 8.45 2.90 -8.04
CA TYR A 151 8.85 1.52 -8.28
C TYR A 151 7.89 0.59 -7.52
N PHE A 152 7.28 -0.32 -8.24
CA PHE A 152 6.37 -1.32 -7.69
C PHE A 152 7.05 -2.69 -7.73
N PRO A 153 7.57 -3.19 -6.58
CA PRO A 153 8.19 -4.51 -6.52
C PRO A 153 7.22 -5.60 -7.01
N ILE A 154 7.68 -6.45 -7.90
CA ILE A 154 6.85 -7.53 -8.45
C ILE A 154 6.64 -8.67 -7.45
N THR A 155 7.63 -8.92 -6.58
CA THR A 155 7.62 -10.04 -5.63
C THR A 155 6.39 -10.06 -4.72
N PRO A 156 5.98 -8.97 -4.03
CA PRO A 156 4.77 -8.97 -3.21
C PRO A 156 3.49 -9.23 -4.02
N ARG A 157 3.47 -8.84 -5.31
CA ARG A 157 2.34 -9.10 -6.20
C ARG A 157 2.24 -10.58 -6.54
N LEU A 158 3.35 -11.20 -6.90
CA LEU A 158 3.40 -12.63 -7.15
C LEU A 158 3.04 -13.42 -5.90
N GLN A 159 3.56 -13.04 -4.73
CA GLN A 159 3.22 -13.67 -3.47
C GLN A 159 1.72 -13.66 -3.18
N ARG A 160 1.02 -12.55 -3.47
CA ARG A 160 -0.45 -12.47 -3.32
C ARG A 160 -1.18 -13.42 -4.28
N TYR A 161 -0.73 -13.53 -5.54
CA TYR A 161 -1.33 -14.48 -6.48
C TYR A 161 -1.14 -15.94 -6.03
N PHE A 162 0.03 -16.28 -5.50
CA PHE A 162 0.30 -17.63 -5.00
C PHE A 162 -0.30 -17.90 -3.62
N ALA A 163 -0.73 -16.89 -2.88
CA ALA A 163 -1.44 -17.06 -1.61
C ALA A 163 -2.87 -17.62 -1.78
N ASP A 164 -3.52 -17.35 -2.92
CA ASP A 164 -4.80 -17.95 -3.27
C ASP A 164 -4.59 -19.29 -3.98
N PRO A 165 -5.04 -20.44 -3.39
CA PRO A 165 -4.86 -21.76 -4.00
C PRO A 165 -5.47 -21.91 -5.39
N LYS A 166 -6.59 -21.21 -5.68
CA LYS A 166 -7.26 -21.26 -6.99
C LYS A 166 -6.42 -20.53 -8.04
N VAL A 167 -5.92 -19.35 -7.71
CA VAL A 167 -5.07 -18.55 -8.60
C VAL A 167 -3.72 -19.24 -8.78
N ALA A 168 -3.12 -19.77 -7.70
CA ALA A 168 -1.87 -20.52 -7.76
C ALA A 168 -1.95 -21.71 -8.73
N LYS A 169 -3.07 -22.45 -8.73
CA LYS A 169 -3.31 -23.54 -9.68
C LYS A 169 -3.35 -23.03 -11.13
N LEU A 170 -4.05 -21.93 -11.38
CA LEU A 170 -4.10 -21.32 -12.72
C LEU A 170 -2.74 -20.83 -13.23
N LEU A 171 -1.88 -20.34 -12.33
CA LEU A 171 -0.55 -19.85 -12.66
C LEU A 171 0.44 -20.98 -13.01
N ARG A 172 0.12 -22.23 -12.69
CA ARG A 172 0.93 -23.41 -12.99
C ARG A 172 0.62 -24.05 -14.34
N TRP A 173 -0.24 -23.44 -15.16
CA TRP A 173 -0.69 -23.98 -16.43
C TRP A 173 0.45 -24.40 -17.39
N HIS A 174 1.60 -23.73 -17.34
CA HIS A 174 2.77 -24.11 -18.14
C HIS A 174 3.34 -25.48 -17.74
N ALA A 175 3.36 -25.79 -16.43
CA ALA A 175 3.84 -27.09 -15.96
C ALA A 175 2.84 -28.21 -16.27
N ASP A 176 1.55 -27.88 -16.37
CA ASP A 176 0.48 -28.83 -16.64
C ASP A 176 0.29 -29.09 -18.16
N MET A 177 1.00 -28.34 -19.04
CA MET A 177 0.93 -28.48 -20.52
C MET A 177 2.03 -29.34 -21.11
N GLU A 178 3.00 -29.80 -20.32
CA GLU A 178 4.10 -30.66 -20.79
C GLU A 178 3.78 -32.16 -20.72
N GLU A 179 2.54 -32.54 -20.40
CA GLU A 179 1.99 -33.90 -20.48
C GLU A 179 0.98 -33.99 -21.64
#